data_ee640243f642227b7b1a7dcc1acca74d
#
_entry.id   ee640243f642227b7b1a7dcc1acca74d
#
_cell.length_a   1.000
_cell.length_b   1.000
_cell.length_c   1.000
_cell.angle_alpha   90.00
_cell.angle_beta   90.00
_cell.angle_gamma   90.00
#
_symmetry.space_group_name_H-M   'P 1'
#
loop_
_entity.id
_entity.type
_entity.pdbx_description
1 polymer ?
#
loop_
_entity_poly.entity_id
_entity_poly.type
_entity_poly.pdbx_seq_one_letter_code
_entity_poly.pdbx_strand_id
1 'polypeptide(L)' 'MKITGTDGKEYTIEPRADLRGANLKGTDLRGASLSNANLEWANLSVAVWNGETVFPKGFEIPDELRG' A
#
# COMPACT_ATOMS: atom_id res chain seq x y z
N MET A 1 8.47 -8.05 1.47
CA MET A 1 7.63 -8.41 0.31
C MET A 1 7.81 -7.35 -0.77
N LYS A 2 8.03 -7.81 -1.99
CA LYS A 2 8.22 -6.87 -3.11
C LYS A 2 7.03 -6.94 -4.05
N ILE A 3 6.63 -5.77 -4.51
CA ILE A 3 5.50 -5.64 -5.43
C ILE A 3 5.94 -4.81 -6.63
N THR A 4 5.54 -5.24 -7.82
CA THR A 4 5.79 -4.45 -9.03
C THR A 4 4.55 -3.61 -9.31
N GLY A 5 4.72 -2.29 -9.35
CA GLY A 5 3.62 -1.38 -9.66
C GLY A 5 3.28 -1.39 -11.15
N THR A 6 2.17 -0.75 -11.48
CA THR A 6 1.75 -0.66 -12.89
C THR A 6 2.67 0.25 -13.70
N ASP A 7 3.53 1.01 -13.04
CA ASP A 7 4.55 1.83 -13.68
C ASP A 7 5.85 1.05 -13.94
N GLY A 8 5.85 -0.25 -13.63
CA GLY A 8 7.02 -1.09 -13.83
C GLY A 8 8.07 -0.98 -12.73
N LYS A 9 7.85 -0.13 -11.73
CA LYS A 9 8.79 0.01 -10.63
C LYS A 9 8.53 -1.01 -9.55
N GLU A 10 9.59 -1.45 -8.89
CA GLU A 10 9.49 -2.37 -7.77
C GLU A 10 9.43 -1.60 -6.47
N TYR A 11 8.50 -1.99 -5.61
CA TYR A 11 8.35 -1.38 -4.28
C TYR A 11 8.52 -2.45 -3.22
N THR A 12 9.28 -2.10 -2.16
CA THR A 12 9.43 -3.00 -1.02
C THR A 12 8.36 -2.66 0.00
N ILE A 13 7.50 -3.64 0.29
CA ILE A 13 6.40 -3.49 1.24
C ILE A 13 6.86 -4.07 2.55
N GLU A 14 7.16 -3.19 3.51
CA GLU A 14 7.66 -3.59 4.82
C GLU A 14 7.36 -2.48 5.84
N PRO A 15 7.46 -2.78 7.15
CA PRO A 15 7.29 -1.73 8.15
C PRO A 15 8.29 -0.60 7.92
N ARG A 16 7.83 0.62 8.10
CA ARG A 16 8.63 1.85 7.95
C ARG A 16 9.09 2.15 6.54
N ALA A 17 8.56 1.45 5.55
CA ALA A 17 8.94 1.70 4.16
C ALA A 17 8.60 3.13 3.74
N ASP A 18 9.45 3.71 2.93
CA ASP A 18 9.17 5.02 2.32
C ASP A 18 8.50 4.77 0.98
N LEU A 19 7.18 4.91 0.96
CA LEU A 19 6.36 4.67 -0.22
C LEU A 19 5.69 5.95 -0.71
N ARG A 20 6.29 7.10 -0.39
CA ARG A 20 5.72 8.37 -0.84
C ARG A 20 5.64 8.42 -2.36
N GLY A 21 4.47 8.78 -2.86
CA GLY A 21 4.24 8.86 -4.29
C GLY A 21 4.27 7.53 -5.03
N ALA A 22 4.32 6.40 -4.30
CA ALA A 22 4.39 5.09 -4.93
C ALA A 22 3.13 4.78 -5.73
N ASN A 23 3.31 4.14 -6.87
CA ASN A 23 2.17 3.69 -7.65
C ASN A 23 1.84 2.25 -7.28
N LEU A 24 0.88 2.11 -6.35
CA LEU A 24 0.43 0.80 -5.88
C LEU A 24 -0.94 0.44 -6.42
N LYS A 25 -1.34 1.09 -7.52
CA LYS A 25 -2.62 0.84 -8.16
C LYS A 25 -2.74 -0.63 -8.58
N GLY A 26 -3.85 -1.25 -8.18
CA GLY A 26 -4.16 -2.62 -8.56
C GLY A 26 -3.28 -3.69 -7.92
N THR A 27 -2.44 -3.32 -6.96
CA THR A 27 -1.52 -4.29 -6.34
C THR A 27 -2.22 -5.13 -5.29
N ASP A 28 -1.66 -6.30 -5.00
CA ASP A 28 -2.18 -7.21 -3.98
C ASP A 28 -1.42 -6.95 -2.68
N LEU A 29 -2.11 -6.32 -1.72
CA LEU A 29 -1.55 -5.98 -0.42
C LEU A 29 -2.11 -6.87 0.69
N ARG A 30 -2.75 -7.98 0.34
CA ARG A 30 -3.29 -8.89 1.37
C ARG A 30 -2.17 -9.42 2.24
N GLY A 31 -2.34 -9.32 3.55
CA GLY A 31 -1.34 -9.77 4.51
C GLY A 31 -0.11 -8.90 4.61
N ALA A 32 -0.06 -7.78 3.89
CA ALA A 32 1.11 -6.90 3.90
C ALA A 32 1.18 -6.10 5.20
N SER A 33 2.38 -5.93 5.73
CA SER A 33 2.59 -5.06 6.89
C SER A 33 3.17 -3.73 6.45
N LEU A 34 2.39 -2.68 6.63
CA LEU A 34 2.78 -1.31 6.32
C LEU A 34 2.87 -0.46 7.59
N SER A 35 3.10 -1.12 8.73
CA SER A 35 3.21 -0.43 10.01
C SER A 35 4.27 0.67 9.92
N ASN A 36 3.88 1.89 10.28
CA ASN A 36 4.76 3.06 10.26
C ASN A 36 5.35 3.41 8.88
N ALA A 37 4.83 2.81 7.81
CA ALA A 37 5.26 3.18 6.46
C ALA A 37 4.72 4.57 6.09
N ASN A 38 5.43 5.26 5.21
CA ASN A 38 4.98 6.54 4.71
C ASN A 38 4.31 6.34 3.35
N LEU A 39 2.99 6.52 3.33
CA LEU A 39 2.19 6.36 2.12
C LEU A 39 1.70 7.70 1.57
N GLU A 40 2.34 8.79 1.97
CA GLU A 40 1.92 10.11 1.50
C GLU A 40 1.95 10.17 -0.03
N TRP A 41 0.80 10.49 -0.61
CA TRP A 41 0.60 10.63 -2.04
C TRP A 41 0.74 9.33 -2.83
N ALA A 42 0.77 8.19 -2.16
CA ALA A 42 0.77 6.90 -2.84
C ALA A 42 -0.60 6.66 -3.49
N ASN A 43 -0.58 6.04 -4.66
CA ASN A 43 -1.81 5.69 -5.36
C ASN A 43 -2.19 4.25 -5.03
N LEU A 44 -3.26 4.08 -4.27
CA LEU A 44 -3.74 2.76 -3.86
C LEU A 44 -5.05 2.39 -4.55
N SER A 45 -5.39 3.06 -5.64
CA SER A 45 -6.63 2.79 -6.36
C SER A 45 -6.73 1.31 -6.73
N VAL A 46 -7.88 0.71 -6.49
CA VAL A 46 -8.19 -0.69 -6.76
C VAL A 46 -7.17 -1.69 -6.20
N ALA A 47 -6.36 -1.29 -5.24
CA ALA A 47 -5.48 -2.23 -4.55
C ALA A 47 -6.31 -3.21 -3.73
N VAL A 48 -5.84 -4.44 -3.62
CA VAL A 48 -6.53 -5.50 -2.87
C VAL A 48 -5.89 -5.64 -1.48
N TRP A 49 -6.72 -5.67 -0.45
CA TRP A 49 -6.24 -5.84 0.93
C TRP A 49 -7.27 -6.65 1.72
N ASN A 50 -6.86 -7.15 2.89
CA ASN A 50 -7.74 -7.96 3.74
C ASN A 50 -7.53 -7.61 5.21
N GLY A 51 -8.15 -8.39 6.10
CA GLY A 51 -8.07 -8.16 7.54
C GLY A 51 -6.67 -8.32 8.13
N GLU A 52 -5.76 -8.95 7.40
CA GLU A 52 -4.39 -9.13 7.84
C GLU A 52 -3.47 -8.00 7.35
N THR A 53 -3.96 -7.14 6.46
CA THR A 53 -3.19 -6.00 6.00
C THR A 53 -3.09 -4.97 7.11
N VAL A 54 -1.88 -4.55 7.44
CA VAL A 54 -1.66 -3.53 8.47
C VAL A 54 -1.30 -2.22 7.78
N PHE A 55 -2.15 -1.21 7.97
CA PHE A 55 -1.88 0.14 7.45
C PHE A 55 -1.19 0.98 8.52
N PRO A 56 -0.47 2.04 8.13
CA PRO A 56 0.17 2.93 9.11
C PRO A 56 -0.85 3.55 10.06
N LYS A 57 -0.44 3.79 11.29
CA LYS A 57 -1.30 4.43 12.27
C LYS A 57 -1.70 5.81 11.77
N GLY A 58 -2.98 6.11 11.83
CA GLY A 58 -3.49 7.40 11.36
C GLY A 58 -3.75 7.47 9.87
N PHE A 59 -3.41 6.42 9.12
CA PHE A 59 -3.71 6.38 7.71
C PHE A 59 -5.21 6.15 7.49
N GLU A 60 -5.82 7.00 6.67
CA GLU A 60 -7.23 6.82 6.32
C GLU A 60 -7.33 6.00 5.05
N ILE A 61 -8.03 4.87 5.14
CA ILE A 61 -8.25 4.02 3.97
C ILE A 61 -9.18 4.76 3.01
N PRO A 62 -8.77 4.97 1.75
CA PRO A 62 -9.65 5.64 0.79
C PRO A 62 -10.97 4.91 0.63
N ASP A 63 -12.04 5.67 0.43
CA ASP A 63 -13.38 5.09 0.27
C ASP A 63 -13.44 4.06 -0.85
N GLU A 64 -12.69 4.27 -1.90
CA GLU A 64 -12.64 3.35 -3.03
C GLU A 64 -12.10 1.98 -2.66
N LEU A 65 -11.38 1.86 -1.53
CA LEU A 65 -10.84 0.58 -1.04
C LEU A 65 -11.72 -0.06 0.01
N ARG A 66 -12.77 0.62 0.45
CA ARG A 66 -13.63 0.09 1.51
C ARG A 66 -14.70 -0.87 0.99
N GLY A 67 -14.72 -1.08 -0.26
CA GLY A 67 -15.54 -2.06 -0.95
C GLY A 67 -16.97 -2.14 -0.57
#